data_e5f10504076bafe1137bf201bb4c6319
#
_entry.id   e5f10504076bafe1137bf201bb4c6319
#
_cell.length_a   1.000
_cell.length_b   1.000
_cell.length_c   1.000
_cell.angle_alpha   90.00
_cell.angle_beta   90.00
_cell.angle_gamma   90.00
#
_symmetry.space_group_name_H-M   'P 1'
#
loop_
_entity.id
_entity.type
_entity.pdbx_description
1 polymer ?
#
loop_
_entity_poly.entity_id
_entity_poly.type
_entity_poly.pdbx_seq_one_letter_code
_entity_poly.pdbx_strand_id
1 'polypeptide(L)'
;MKISIKLGLWFFICIFIIEASSMFFLHRNVVHSLVNEELESLKSRGNSHSDVLEISYDETTLHHIQVMETETETEVVITDDIGKIKISSKQIDDGMDKILTRKIIDLEALNEGLILQSDWQNTQYISTVSSFQTPNGDIGYVYMFKSTDQIQHFISRLNEHFILASLLILFFLLITIFFLSRALTKPLISMKEATRKISNGDFSVSLPKASKDEIGELSTSIQTLANDLNYLKKERTEFLASISHELRTPLTYIKGYTDIARRENISDKERLNYLNIIYEESNHVGDLLKELFDLAKMDQNTFSITKEKIYICSFMNSIFQKMKPAFDSKGVRLELVCEINSVVDIDPIRFEQVLLNLLDNALKYSDTHTLTTIEITNEKNFVNIFVKDQGIGIPDEDLPYIFDRLYRVDKSRSRLTGGYGLGLSIVKEIVGAHGGNITVESQLNKGTCFKITLKGLYNDNSFVNR
;
A
#
# COMPACT_ATOMS: atom_id res chain seq x y z
N MET A 1 -6.51 24.80 0.38
CA MET A 1 -6.65 24.15 -0.94
C MET A 1 -6.67 22.64 -0.78
N LYS A 2 -7.62 21.93 -1.41
CA LYS A 2 -7.66 20.46 -1.38
C LYS A 2 -6.43 19.89 -2.11
N ILE A 3 -5.88 18.78 -1.63
CA ILE A 3 -4.69 18.12 -2.21
C ILE A 3 -4.85 17.88 -3.71
N SER A 4 -6.07 17.49 -4.16
CA SER A 4 -6.40 17.30 -5.57
C SER A 4 -6.14 18.54 -6.43
N ILE A 5 -6.57 19.71 -5.94
CA ILE A 5 -6.40 20.98 -6.67
C ILE A 5 -4.92 21.38 -6.69
N LYS A 6 -4.21 21.15 -5.59
CA LYS A 6 -2.77 21.47 -5.50
C LYS A 6 -1.96 20.59 -6.45
N LEU A 7 -2.23 19.29 -6.46
CA LEU A 7 -1.55 18.33 -7.34
C LEU A 7 -1.87 18.62 -8.82
N GLY A 8 -3.16 18.82 -9.15
CA GLY A 8 -3.60 19.14 -10.50
C GLY A 8 -2.98 20.45 -11.02
N LEU A 9 -2.88 21.48 -10.16
CA LEU A 9 -2.26 22.75 -10.51
C LEU A 9 -0.76 22.60 -10.80
N TRP A 10 -0.02 21.82 -9.99
CA TRP A 10 1.40 21.58 -10.24
C TRP A 10 1.64 20.82 -11.54
N PHE A 11 0.87 19.77 -11.80
CA PHE A 11 0.95 19.04 -13.07
C PHE A 11 0.60 19.95 -14.27
N PHE A 12 -0.45 20.77 -14.13
CA PHE A 12 -0.82 21.71 -15.16
C PHE A 12 0.31 22.68 -15.48
N ILE A 13 0.89 23.32 -14.45
CA ILE A 13 1.98 24.30 -14.63
C ILE A 13 3.20 23.64 -15.27
N CYS A 14 3.63 22.47 -14.80
CA CYS A 14 4.79 21.78 -15.36
C CYS A 14 4.58 21.42 -16.84
N ILE A 15 3.45 20.80 -17.18
CA ILE A 15 3.18 20.37 -18.54
C ILE A 15 2.98 21.59 -19.45
N PHE A 16 2.28 22.63 -18.98
CA PHE A 16 2.09 23.86 -19.73
C PHE A 16 3.42 24.56 -20.07
N ILE A 17 4.36 24.61 -19.12
CA ILE A 17 5.69 25.20 -19.35
C ILE A 17 6.46 24.37 -20.41
N ILE A 18 6.42 23.04 -20.30
CA ILE A 18 7.07 22.16 -21.28
C ILE A 18 6.46 22.33 -22.66
N GLU A 19 5.14 22.36 -22.77
CA GLU A 19 4.40 22.53 -24.00
C GLU A 19 4.71 23.90 -24.65
N ALA A 20 4.57 24.99 -23.89
CA ALA A 20 4.83 26.34 -24.37
C ALA A 20 6.29 26.49 -24.83
N SER A 21 7.25 25.95 -24.08
CA SER A 21 8.66 25.97 -24.45
C SER A 21 8.94 25.16 -25.73
N SER A 22 8.39 23.94 -25.82
CA SER A 22 8.53 23.06 -26.98
C SER A 22 7.94 23.69 -28.25
N MET A 23 6.73 24.24 -28.12
CA MET A 23 6.04 24.89 -29.24
C MET A 23 6.76 26.13 -29.73
N PHE A 24 7.24 26.97 -28.79
CA PHE A 24 8.08 28.13 -29.13
C PHE A 24 9.35 27.72 -29.87
N PHE A 25 10.07 26.72 -29.38
CA PHE A 25 11.29 26.23 -30.01
C PHE A 25 11.04 25.65 -31.41
N LEU A 26 9.99 24.82 -31.52
CA LEU A 26 9.62 24.21 -32.79
C LEU A 26 9.23 25.25 -33.84
N HIS A 27 8.36 26.20 -33.47
CA HIS A 27 7.94 27.28 -34.34
C HIS A 27 9.16 28.09 -34.81
N ARG A 28 10.04 28.51 -33.89
CA ARG A 28 11.23 29.30 -34.21
C ARG A 28 12.15 28.54 -35.19
N ASN A 29 12.38 27.24 -34.93
CA ASN A 29 13.25 26.44 -35.80
C ASN A 29 12.66 26.23 -37.20
N VAL A 30 11.35 25.97 -37.28
CA VAL A 30 10.69 25.76 -38.58
C VAL A 30 10.74 27.07 -39.40
N VAL A 31 10.42 28.23 -38.82
CA VAL A 31 10.50 29.50 -39.50
C VAL A 31 11.92 29.83 -39.93
N HIS A 32 12.89 29.60 -39.04
CA HIS A 32 14.31 29.85 -39.36
C HIS A 32 14.83 28.94 -40.49
N SER A 33 14.50 27.67 -40.43
CA SER A 33 14.86 26.69 -41.46
C SER A 33 14.28 27.04 -42.81
N LEU A 34 13.00 27.43 -42.86
CA LEU A 34 12.30 27.81 -44.07
C LEU A 34 12.92 29.05 -44.72
N VAL A 35 13.19 30.09 -43.95
CA VAL A 35 13.80 31.34 -44.48
C VAL A 35 15.22 31.07 -44.98
N ASN A 36 16.00 30.25 -44.25
CA ASN A 36 17.36 29.88 -44.71
C ASN A 36 17.34 29.04 -45.99
N GLU A 37 16.40 28.12 -46.12
CA GLU A 37 16.24 27.32 -47.33
C GLU A 37 15.91 28.19 -48.55
N GLU A 38 15.03 29.18 -48.36
CA GLU A 38 14.69 30.14 -49.41
C GLU A 38 15.89 31.03 -49.81
N LEU A 39 16.67 31.48 -48.83
CA LEU A 39 17.88 32.28 -49.06
C LEU A 39 18.96 31.48 -49.79
N GLU A 40 19.21 30.24 -49.40
CA GLU A 40 20.17 29.34 -50.07
C GLU A 40 19.70 28.95 -51.47
N SER A 41 18.42 28.74 -51.70
CA SER A 41 17.84 28.51 -53.03
C SER A 41 18.03 29.74 -53.92
N LEU A 42 17.76 30.93 -53.39
CA LEU A 42 17.92 32.20 -54.10
C LEU A 42 19.41 32.41 -54.49
N LYS A 43 20.31 32.16 -53.56
CA LYS A 43 21.77 32.23 -53.75
C LYS A 43 22.27 31.25 -54.85
N SER A 44 21.86 29.98 -54.76
CA SER A 44 22.19 28.95 -55.75
C SER A 44 21.73 29.31 -57.16
N ARG A 45 20.54 29.93 -57.23
CA ARG A 45 19.97 30.39 -58.49
C ARG A 45 20.77 31.56 -59.08
N GLY A 46 21.16 32.56 -58.24
CA GLY A 46 22.04 33.64 -58.63
C GLY A 46 23.40 33.13 -59.16
N ASN A 47 24.01 32.16 -58.50
CA ASN A 47 25.26 31.56 -58.93
C ASN A 47 25.07 30.85 -60.28
N SER A 48 23.99 30.10 -60.48
CA SER A 48 23.73 29.42 -61.76
C SER A 48 23.59 30.43 -62.90
N HIS A 49 22.96 31.59 -62.69
CA HIS A 49 22.90 32.64 -63.70
C HIS A 49 24.27 33.29 -63.93
N SER A 50 25.07 33.50 -62.88
CA SER A 50 26.47 33.96 -63.01
C SER A 50 27.32 33.04 -63.90
N ASP A 51 27.27 31.71 -63.61
CA ASP A 51 28.00 30.69 -64.41
C ASP A 51 27.64 30.75 -65.88
N VAL A 52 26.31 30.88 -66.15
CA VAL A 52 25.84 31.03 -67.55
C VAL A 52 26.37 32.28 -68.22
N LEU A 53 26.37 33.41 -67.50
CA LEU A 53 26.88 34.68 -68.04
C LEU A 53 28.38 34.73 -68.21
N GLU A 54 29.16 33.97 -67.46
CA GLU A 54 30.60 33.79 -67.69
C GLU A 54 30.89 33.02 -68.96
N ILE A 55 30.03 32.07 -69.37
CA ILE A 55 30.21 31.28 -70.63
C ILE A 55 29.74 32.10 -71.80
N SER A 56 28.59 32.78 -71.73
CA SER A 56 27.99 33.52 -72.88
C SER A 56 27.33 34.80 -72.38
N TYR A 57 27.94 35.95 -72.70
CA TYR A 57 27.38 37.27 -72.30
C TYR A 57 26.94 38.00 -73.58
N ASP A 58 25.72 37.69 -74.01
CA ASP A 58 25.05 38.30 -75.16
C ASP A 58 23.61 38.68 -74.90
N GLU A 59 22.98 39.49 -75.73
CA GLU A 59 21.58 39.92 -75.52
C GLU A 59 20.58 38.75 -75.46
N THR A 60 20.87 37.64 -76.18
CA THR A 60 19.98 36.49 -76.21
C THR A 60 19.98 35.76 -74.79
N THR A 61 21.19 35.56 -74.29
CA THR A 61 21.37 34.95 -72.95
C THR A 61 20.77 35.82 -71.85
N LEU A 62 21.01 37.12 -71.89
CA LEU A 62 20.40 38.08 -70.95
C LEU A 62 18.87 38.06 -71.02
N HIS A 63 18.30 38.08 -72.23
CA HIS A 63 16.87 37.99 -72.44
C HIS A 63 16.27 36.64 -71.94
N HIS A 64 16.99 35.56 -72.16
CA HIS A 64 16.61 34.23 -71.76
C HIS A 64 16.50 34.20 -70.18
N ILE A 65 17.50 34.68 -69.47
CA ILE A 65 17.46 34.76 -67.98
C ILE A 65 16.28 35.65 -67.53
N GLN A 66 16.04 36.76 -68.18
CA GLN A 66 14.93 37.64 -67.87
C GLN A 66 13.56 36.90 -67.97
N VAL A 67 13.35 36.21 -69.09
CA VAL A 67 12.08 35.49 -69.32
C VAL A 67 11.93 34.35 -68.33
N MET A 68 13.00 33.58 -68.08
CA MET A 68 12.97 32.51 -67.09
C MET A 68 12.55 33.02 -65.69
N GLU A 69 13.11 34.13 -65.25
CA GLU A 69 12.78 34.66 -63.91
C GLU A 69 11.45 35.39 -63.87
N THR A 70 10.95 35.92 -65.00
CA THR A 70 9.59 36.52 -65.06
C THR A 70 8.48 35.46 -64.86
N GLU A 71 8.74 34.20 -65.25
CA GLU A 71 7.78 33.09 -65.07
C GLU A 71 7.86 32.45 -63.67
N THR A 72 8.81 32.90 -62.84
CA THR A 72 9.04 32.36 -61.49
C THR A 72 8.61 33.34 -60.40
N GLU A 73 8.68 32.92 -59.15
CA GLU A 73 8.40 33.78 -57.96
C GLU A 73 9.61 34.61 -57.53
N THR A 74 10.72 34.50 -58.29
CA THR A 74 11.95 35.25 -58.05
C THR A 74 12.15 36.32 -59.10
N GLU A 75 12.90 37.33 -58.76
CA GLU A 75 13.19 38.44 -59.66
C GLU A 75 14.71 38.59 -59.77
N VAL A 76 15.17 38.87 -60.97
CA VAL A 76 16.59 39.07 -61.28
C VAL A 76 16.86 40.49 -61.79
N VAL A 77 17.95 41.05 -61.30
CA VAL A 77 18.53 42.30 -61.84
C VAL A 77 20.00 42.06 -62.11
N ILE A 78 20.42 42.30 -63.36
CA ILE A 78 21.82 42.14 -63.76
C ILE A 78 22.39 43.56 -64.01
N THR A 79 23.57 43.83 -63.43
CA THR A 79 24.24 45.09 -63.51
C THR A 79 25.69 44.92 -64.03
N ASP A 80 26.29 45.99 -64.52
CA ASP A 80 27.71 46.05 -64.73
C ASP A 80 28.47 46.41 -63.42
N ASP A 81 29.80 46.58 -63.52
CA ASP A 81 30.72 46.91 -62.44
C ASP A 81 30.44 48.28 -61.81
N ILE A 82 29.80 49.21 -62.57
CA ILE A 82 29.45 50.56 -62.15
C ILE A 82 28.04 50.61 -61.52
N GLY A 83 27.31 49.44 -61.50
CA GLY A 83 25.93 49.33 -61.01
C GLY A 83 24.87 49.78 -62.02
N LYS A 84 25.24 49.94 -63.31
CA LYS A 84 24.26 50.24 -64.37
C LYS A 84 23.49 48.97 -64.71
N ILE A 85 22.19 49.06 -64.64
CA ILE A 85 21.27 47.97 -64.94
C ILE A 85 21.35 47.60 -66.44
N LYS A 86 21.62 46.34 -66.71
CA LYS A 86 21.62 45.78 -68.06
C LYS A 86 20.28 45.13 -68.38
N ILE A 87 19.73 44.44 -67.36
CA ILE A 87 18.44 43.77 -67.51
C ILE A 87 17.75 43.67 -66.14
N SER A 88 16.43 43.60 -66.16
CA SER A 88 15.60 43.35 -64.97
C SER A 88 14.37 42.56 -65.38
N SER A 89 13.99 41.50 -64.63
CA SER A 89 12.78 40.72 -64.90
C SER A 89 11.50 41.48 -64.56
N LYS A 90 11.59 42.52 -63.70
CA LYS A 90 10.48 43.38 -63.28
C LYS A 90 10.90 44.85 -63.23
N GLN A 91 9.91 45.73 -63.21
CA GLN A 91 10.16 47.16 -62.96
C GLN A 91 10.72 47.31 -61.53
N ILE A 92 11.86 48.01 -61.43
CA ILE A 92 12.54 48.27 -60.18
C ILE A 92 11.69 49.19 -59.32
N ASP A 93 11.37 48.76 -58.09
CA ASP A 93 10.68 49.54 -57.09
C ASP A 93 11.66 50.10 -56.05
N ASP A 94 11.15 50.91 -55.11
CA ASP A 94 11.93 51.56 -54.02
C ASP A 94 12.60 50.50 -53.09
N GLY A 95 12.03 49.30 -52.95
CA GLY A 95 12.60 48.22 -52.15
C GLY A 95 13.85 47.61 -52.74
N MET A 96 13.82 47.34 -54.06
CA MET A 96 14.95 46.85 -54.85
C MET A 96 16.04 47.92 -54.99
N ASP A 97 15.67 49.16 -55.30
CA ASP A 97 16.61 50.27 -55.48
C ASP A 97 17.48 50.51 -54.23
N LYS A 98 16.87 50.47 -53.04
CA LYS A 98 17.60 50.54 -51.76
C LYS A 98 18.65 49.42 -51.59
N ILE A 99 18.44 48.24 -52.16
CA ILE A 99 19.35 47.12 -52.06
C ILE A 99 20.44 47.24 -53.13
N LEU A 100 20.10 47.61 -54.36
CA LEU A 100 21.03 47.83 -55.46
C LEU A 100 22.04 48.92 -55.18
N THR A 101 21.63 49.98 -54.44
CA THR A 101 22.49 51.11 -54.06
C THR A 101 23.43 50.83 -52.89
N ARG A 102 23.30 49.67 -52.22
CA ARG A 102 24.21 49.30 -51.15
C ARG A 102 25.59 48.98 -51.68
N LYS A 103 26.61 49.58 -51.05
CA LYS A 103 28.01 49.32 -51.36
C LYS A 103 28.39 47.91 -50.91
N ILE A 104 28.76 47.02 -51.84
CA ILE A 104 29.21 45.69 -51.52
C ILE A 104 30.65 45.79 -50.98
N ILE A 105 30.87 45.28 -49.75
CA ILE A 105 32.12 45.47 -49.03
C ILE A 105 33.02 44.23 -49.17
N ASP A 106 32.45 43.04 -49.39
CA ASP A 106 33.18 41.77 -49.46
C ASP A 106 33.18 41.22 -50.88
N LEU A 107 34.27 41.51 -51.60
CA LEU A 107 34.42 41.09 -52.97
C LEU A 107 34.82 39.63 -53.14
N GLU A 108 35.41 38.98 -52.12
CA GLU A 108 35.81 37.56 -52.19
C GLU A 108 34.62 36.62 -52.03
N ALA A 109 33.64 37.01 -51.20
CA ALA A 109 32.42 36.23 -50.98
C ALA A 109 31.44 36.25 -52.16
N LEU A 110 31.59 37.16 -53.10
CA LEU A 110 30.70 37.32 -54.25
C LEU A 110 30.73 36.16 -55.24
N ASN A 111 31.86 35.44 -55.35
CA ASN A 111 31.99 34.31 -56.25
C ASN A 111 31.17 33.09 -55.77
N GLU A 112 30.93 32.98 -54.45
CA GLU A 112 30.05 31.95 -53.86
C GLU A 112 28.63 32.43 -53.68
N GLY A 113 28.35 33.71 -53.98
CA GLY A 113 27.09 34.39 -53.75
C GLY A 113 26.96 34.90 -52.31
N LEU A 114 26.51 36.13 -52.12
CA LEU A 114 26.36 36.82 -50.83
C LEU A 114 24.89 37.14 -50.57
N ILE A 115 24.44 36.86 -49.33
CA ILE A 115 23.11 37.30 -48.87
C ILE A 115 23.19 38.79 -48.54
N LEU A 116 22.47 39.62 -49.27
CA LEU A 116 22.40 41.09 -49.03
C LEU A 116 21.33 41.45 -48.01
N GLN A 117 20.21 40.74 -48.06
CA GLN A 117 19.06 41.06 -47.17
C GLN A 117 18.36 39.77 -46.76
N SER A 118 18.33 39.52 -45.46
CA SER A 118 17.71 38.34 -44.89
C SER A 118 16.49 38.69 -43.97
N ASP A 119 16.27 39.99 -43.72
CA ASP A 119 15.16 40.44 -42.83
C ASP A 119 13.83 40.37 -43.57
N TRP A 120 13.19 39.20 -43.50
CA TRP A 120 11.91 38.94 -44.14
C TRP A 120 10.74 39.60 -43.40
N GLN A 121 10.94 40.07 -42.15
CA GLN A 121 9.86 40.67 -41.35
C GLN A 121 9.66 42.16 -41.64
N ASN A 122 10.76 42.88 -41.89
CA ASN A 122 10.72 44.34 -41.96
C ASN A 122 11.06 44.88 -43.37
N THR A 123 11.37 44.02 -44.34
CA THR A 123 11.69 44.45 -45.71
C THR A 123 10.78 43.77 -46.73
N GLN A 124 10.63 44.43 -47.88
CA GLN A 124 9.80 43.91 -48.99
C GLN A 124 10.42 42.71 -49.70
N TYR A 125 11.75 42.61 -49.68
CA TYR A 125 12.50 41.55 -50.39
C TYR A 125 13.56 40.96 -49.49
N ILE A 126 13.78 39.64 -49.60
CA ILE A 126 15.05 39.02 -49.31
C ILE A 126 15.86 38.99 -50.59
N SER A 127 17.18 39.10 -50.48
CA SER A 127 18.02 39.22 -51.71
C SER A 127 19.41 38.65 -51.54
N THR A 128 19.96 38.13 -52.65
CA THR A 128 21.32 37.68 -52.76
C THR A 128 21.99 38.38 -53.97
N VAL A 129 23.32 38.33 -54.00
CA VAL A 129 24.12 38.82 -55.14
C VAL A 129 25.24 37.86 -55.45
N SER A 130 25.48 37.59 -56.71
CA SER A 130 26.61 36.81 -57.23
C SER A 130 27.37 37.64 -58.27
N SER A 131 28.69 37.56 -58.30
CA SER A 131 29.50 38.23 -59.36
C SER A 131 29.73 37.24 -60.52
N PHE A 132 29.89 37.79 -61.71
CA PHE A 132 30.37 37.09 -62.86
C PHE A 132 31.40 37.89 -63.62
N GLN A 133 32.29 37.23 -64.33
CA GLN A 133 33.24 37.85 -65.23
C GLN A 133 32.91 37.55 -66.70
N THR A 134 32.71 38.58 -67.49
CA THR A 134 32.41 38.39 -68.88
C THR A 134 33.62 37.81 -69.66
N PRO A 135 33.45 37.17 -70.83
CA PRO A 135 34.57 36.73 -71.67
C PRO A 135 35.55 37.81 -72.01
N ASN A 136 35.16 39.07 -71.94
CA ASN A 136 36.00 40.25 -72.22
C ASN A 136 36.77 40.76 -71.00
N GLY A 137 36.53 40.17 -69.81
CA GLY A 137 37.18 40.52 -68.54
C GLY A 137 36.43 41.55 -67.69
N ASP A 138 35.27 42.05 -68.15
CA ASP A 138 34.46 42.98 -67.39
C ASP A 138 33.70 42.24 -66.22
N ILE A 139 33.52 42.87 -65.08
CA ILE A 139 32.82 42.32 -63.98
C ILE A 139 31.37 42.78 -64.02
N GLY A 140 30.43 41.87 -63.70
CA GLY A 140 29.02 42.19 -63.52
C GLY A 140 28.44 41.50 -62.26
N TYR A 141 27.23 41.88 -61.88
CA TYR A 141 26.56 41.38 -60.74
C TYR A 141 25.16 40.88 -61.08
N VAL A 142 24.79 39.71 -60.56
CA VAL A 142 23.45 39.12 -60.61
C VAL A 142 22.81 39.27 -59.22
N TYR A 143 21.83 40.11 -59.12
CA TYR A 143 21.01 40.30 -57.94
C TYR A 143 19.75 39.45 -58.07
N MET A 144 19.48 38.62 -57.06
CA MET A 144 18.24 37.85 -56.99
C MET A 144 17.40 38.38 -55.85
N PHE A 145 16.11 38.53 -56.10
CA PHE A 145 15.12 39.02 -55.12
C PHE A 145 13.97 38.05 -55.05
N LYS A 146 13.42 37.93 -53.81
CA LYS A 146 12.15 37.22 -53.55
C LYS A 146 11.30 38.09 -52.65
N SER A 147 10.01 38.28 -53.01
CA SER A 147 9.07 39.02 -52.17
C SER A 147 8.86 38.39 -50.81
N THR A 148 8.93 39.15 -49.74
CA THR A 148 8.65 38.69 -48.38
C THR A 148 7.18 38.45 -48.13
N ASP A 149 6.26 38.98 -48.97
CA ASP A 149 4.81 38.78 -48.83
C ASP A 149 4.43 37.28 -48.88
N GLN A 150 5.05 36.52 -49.78
CA GLN A 150 4.81 35.09 -49.90
C GLN A 150 5.29 34.32 -48.66
N ILE A 151 6.47 34.68 -48.16
CA ILE A 151 7.04 34.10 -46.95
C ILE A 151 6.15 34.43 -45.75
N GLN A 152 5.69 35.66 -45.65
CA GLN A 152 4.78 36.11 -44.56
C GLN A 152 3.42 35.40 -44.62
N HIS A 153 2.85 35.23 -45.81
CA HIS A 153 1.62 34.47 -45.97
C HIS A 153 1.77 32.99 -45.60
N PHE A 154 2.90 32.37 -45.93
CA PHE A 154 3.17 30.98 -45.51
C PHE A 154 3.31 30.85 -44.00
N ILE A 155 4.07 31.78 -43.39
CA ILE A 155 4.27 31.80 -41.94
C ILE A 155 2.97 32.11 -41.20
N SER A 156 2.09 32.97 -41.74
CA SER A 156 0.76 33.23 -41.18
C SER A 156 -0.10 31.96 -41.13
N ARG A 157 -0.16 31.17 -42.20
CA ARG A 157 -0.87 29.89 -42.19
C ARG A 157 -0.24 28.88 -41.18
N LEU A 158 1.07 28.86 -41.12
CA LEU A 158 1.79 28.06 -40.15
C LEU A 158 1.38 28.44 -38.72
N ASN A 159 1.31 29.73 -38.40
CA ASN A 159 0.86 30.24 -37.11
C ASN A 159 -0.56 29.80 -36.76
N GLU A 160 -1.50 29.82 -37.72
CA GLU A 160 -2.86 29.32 -37.48
C GLU A 160 -2.88 27.84 -37.07
N HIS A 161 -2.08 26.99 -37.73
CA HIS A 161 -1.96 25.57 -37.38
C HIS A 161 -1.34 25.39 -36.02
N PHE A 162 -0.30 26.15 -35.64
CA PHE A 162 0.33 26.09 -34.32
C PHE A 162 -0.63 26.54 -33.22
N ILE A 163 -1.43 27.61 -33.45
CA ILE A 163 -2.46 28.05 -32.49
C ILE A 163 -3.52 26.93 -32.29
N LEU A 164 -4.02 26.35 -33.39
CA LEU A 164 -5.00 25.28 -33.30
C LEU A 164 -4.46 24.07 -32.56
N ALA A 165 -3.22 23.65 -32.87
CA ALA A 165 -2.56 22.55 -32.19
C ALA A 165 -2.40 22.80 -30.68
N SER A 166 -1.96 24.01 -30.30
CA SER A 166 -1.81 24.43 -28.92
C SER A 166 -3.14 24.39 -28.15
N LEU A 167 -4.23 24.84 -28.77
CA LEU A 167 -5.57 24.79 -28.18
C LEU A 167 -6.06 23.34 -27.96
N LEU A 168 -5.80 22.46 -28.92
CA LEU A 168 -6.14 21.04 -28.80
C LEU A 168 -5.35 20.35 -27.68
N ILE A 169 -4.04 20.60 -27.60
CA ILE A 169 -3.20 20.02 -26.55
C ILE A 169 -3.66 20.53 -25.17
N LEU A 170 -3.95 21.82 -25.03
CA LEU A 170 -4.47 22.42 -23.79
C LEU A 170 -5.80 21.76 -23.37
N PHE A 171 -6.70 21.52 -24.32
CA PHE A 171 -7.97 20.84 -24.07
C PHE A 171 -7.77 19.43 -23.56
N PHE A 172 -6.93 18.63 -24.22
CA PHE A 172 -6.61 17.26 -23.78
C PHE A 172 -5.90 17.25 -22.44
N LEU A 173 -5.03 18.21 -22.16
CA LEU A 173 -4.35 18.39 -20.88
C LEU A 173 -5.37 18.57 -19.74
N LEU A 174 -6.34 19.45 -19.90
CA LEU A 174 -7.39 19.69 -18.90
C LEU A 174 -8.22 18.43 -18.64
N ILE A 175 -8.58 17.67 -19.69
CA ILE A 175 -9.28 16.39 -19.57
C ILE A 175 -8.45 15.40 -18.77
N THR A 176 -7.18 15.23 -19.13
CA THR A 176 -6.27 14.29 -18.48
C THR A 176 -6.11 14.59 -17.00
N ILE A 177 -5.92 15.86 -16.64
CA ILE A 177 -5.81 16.32 -15.25
C ILE A 177 -7.10 16.06 -14.47
N PHE A 178 -8.26 16.29 -15.09
CA PHE A 178 -9.56 16.01 -14.47
C PHE A 178 -9.72 14.53 -14.13
N PHE A 179 -9.43 13.63 -15.07
CA PHE A 179 -9.54 12.18 -14.85
C PHE A 179 -8.50 11.69 -13.84
N LEU A 180 -7.24 12.11 -13.95
CA LEU A 180 -6.16 11.73 -13.05
C LEU A 180 -6.43 12.18 -11.61
N SER A 181 -6.87 13.46 -11.45
CA SER A 181 -7.25 13.98 -10.15
C SER A 181 -8.39 13.18 -9.52
N ARG A 182 -9.38 12.75 -10.29
CA ARG A 182 -10.50 11.95 -9.80
C ARG A 182 -10.08 10.52 -9.46
N ALA A 183 -9.22 9.90 -10.27
CA ALA A 183 -8.75 8.53 -10.07
C ALA A 183 -7.87 8.38 -8.82
N LEU A 184 -6.96 9.33 -8.57
CA LEU A 184 -6.03 9.26 -7.44
C LEU A 184 -6.61 9.86 -6.14
N THR A 185 -7.28 11.00 -6.25
CA THR A 185 -7.64 11.78 -5.05
C THR A 185 -8.91 11.24 -4.36
N LYS A 186 -9.89 10.76 -5.12
CA LYS A 186 -11.15 10.27 -4.54
C LYS A 186 -10.94 9.06 -3.60
N PRO A 187 -10.16 8.02 -3.98
CA PRO A 187 -9.82 6.92 -3.07
C PRO A 187 -9.09 7.38 -1.81
N LEU A 188 -8.10 8.26 -1.95
CA LEU A 188 -7.32 8.78 -0.81
C LEU A 188 -8.19 9.55 0.20
N ILE A 189 -9.16 10.34 -0.28
CA ILE A 189 -10.12 11.02 0.61
C ILE A 189 -10.99 10.01 1.34
N SER A 190 -11.48 8.98 0.64
CA SER A 190 -12.29 7.92 1.24
C SER A 190 -11.53 7.18 2.35
N MET A 191 -10.26 6.83 2.09
CA MET A 191 -9.38 6.20 3.10
C MET A 191 -9.13 7.11 4.30
N LYS A 192 -8.87 8.41 4.07
CA LYS A 192 -8.73 9.39 5.15
C LYS A 192 -9.99 9.43 6.03
N GLU A 193 -11.18 9.44 5.43
CA GLU A 193 -12.43 9.46 6.17
C GLU A 193 -12.67 8.16 6.93
N ALA A 194 -12.34 7.01 6.32
CA ALA A 194 -12.39 5.71 6.99
C ALA A 194 -11.45 5.67 8.20
N THR A 195 -10.18 6.06 8.02
CA THR A 195 -9.21 6.13 9.12
C THR A 195 -9.66 7.06 10.25
N ARG A 196 -10.29 8.20 9.92
CA ARG A 196 -10.86 9.10 10.92
C ARG A 196 -12.02 8.47 11.68
N LYS A 197 -12.89 7.69 11.01
CA LYS A 197 -13.96 6.95 11.67
C LYS A 197 -13.40 5.88 12.61
N ILE A 198 -12.41 5.11 12.14
CA ILE A 198 -11.70 4.11 12.94
C ILE A 198 -11.09 4.75 14.19
N SER A 199 -10.40 5.88 14.06
CA SER A 199 -9.83 6.63 15.20
C SER A 199 -10.88 7.10 16.22
N ASN A 200 -12.11 7.35 15.77
CA ASN A 200 -13.23 7.71 16.65
C ASN A 200 -13.99 6.48 17.23
N GLY A 201 -13.47 5.26 16.99
CA GLY A 201 -14.07 4.03 17.51
C GLY A 201 -15.25 3.49 16.69
N ASP A 202 -15.51 4.05 15.49
CA ASP A 202 -16.45 3.50 14.53
C ASP A 202 -15.68 2.63 13.54
N PHE A 203 -15.74 1.32 13.76
CA PHE A 203 -15.06 0.32 12.93
C PHE A 203 -15.95 -0.24 11.82
N SER A 204 -17.19 0.22 11.69
CA SER A 204 -18.15 -0.21 10.66
C SER A 204 -17.93 0.47 9.31
N VAL A 205 -16.67 0.72 8.96
CA VAL A 205 -16.28 1.35 7.70
C VAL A 205 -16.32 0.36 6.55
N SER A 206 -16.78 0.83 5.38
CA SER A 206 -16.71 0.09 4.13
C SER A 206 -15.98 0.92 3.10
N LEU A 207 -14.83 0.44 2.64
CA LEU A 207 -14.08 1.05 1.57
C LEU A 207 -14.50 0.48 0.21
N PRO A 208 -14.46 1.30 -0.89
CA PRO A 208 -14.75 0.80 -2.23
C PRO A 208 -13.80 -0.35 -2.58
N LYS A 209 -14.30 -1.30 -3.40
CA LYS A 209 -13.47 -2.40 -3.89
C LYS A 209 -12.17 -1.85 -4.49
N ALA A 210 -11.09 -2.41 -4.05
CA ALA A 210 -9.75 -2.01 -4.37
C ALA A 210 -9.45 -2.11 -5.87
N SER A 211 -8.83 -1.09 -6.42
CA SER A 211 -8.04 -1.15 -7.64
C SER A 211 -6.92 -2.22 -7.45
N LYS A 212 -6.32 -2.68 -8.55
CA LYS A 212 -5.22 -3.68 -8.49
C LYS A 212 -3.84 -3.02 -8.34
N ASP A 213 -3.80 -1.80 -7.84
CA ASP A 213 -2.61 -0.98 -7.61
C ASP A 213 -2.32 -0.82 -6.11
N GLU A 214 -1.29 -0.06 -5.78
CA GLU A 214 -0.84 0.21 -4.40
C GLU A 214 -1.93 0.90 -3.56
N ILE A 215 -2.79 1.69 -4.22
CA ILE A 215 -3.95 2.33 -3.57
C ILE A 215 -4.98 1.28 -3.15
N GLY A 216 -5.15 0.26 -3.98
CA GLY A 216 -6.00 -0.87 -3.69
C GLY A 216 -5.49 -1.73 -2.55
N GLU A 217 -4.21 -2.00 -2.51
CA GLU A 217 -3.57 -2.73 -1.41
C GLU A 217 -3.72 -1.99 -0.08
N LEU A 218 -3.50 -0.67 -0.08
CA LEU A 218 -3.69 0.17 1.10
C LEU A 218 -5.16 0.17 1.56
N SER A 219 -6.12 0.23 0.62
CA SER A 219 -7.55 0.15 0.92
C SER A 219 -7.91 -1.16 1.62
N THR A 220 -7.37 -2.27 1.11
CA THR A 220 -7.57 -3.60 1.68
C THR A 220 -6.98 -3.70 3.08
N SER A 221 -5.77 -3.18 3.29
CA SER A 221 -5.10 -3.17 4.59
C SER A 221 -5.88 -2.39 5.64
N ILE A 222 -6.41 -1.21 5.27
CA ILE A 222 -7.26 -0.40 6.17
C ILE A 222 -8.57 -1.13 6.50
N GLN A 223 -9.18 -1.81 5.51
CA GLN A 223 -10.40 -2.57 5.72
C GLN A 223 -10.17 -3.76 6.66
N THR A 224 -9.07 -4.49 6.48
CA THR A 224 -8.68 -5.59 7.37
C THR A 224 -8.48 -5.09 8.80
N LEU A 225 -7.72 -4.00 8.97
CA LEU A 225 -7.51 -3.38 10.29
C LEU A 225 -8.84 -2.98 10.96
N ALA A 226 -9.78 -2.41 10.20
CA ALA A 226 -11.09 -2.05 10.73
C ALA A 226 -11.88 -3.28 11.19
N ASN A 227 -11.84 -4.37 10.42
CA ASN A 227 -12.50 -5.62 10.77
C ASN A 227 -11.91 -6.24 12.04
N ASP A 228 -10.58 -6.26 12.16
CA ASP A 228 -9.86 -6.80 13.32
C ASP A 228 -10.19 -6.00 14.59
N LEU A 229 -10.17 -4.66 14.50
CA LEU A 229 -10.54 -3.79 15.60
C LEU A 229 -12.02 -3.96 16.02
N ASN A 230 -12.91 -4.15 15.05
CA ASN A 230 -14.33 -4.40 15.34
C ASN A 230 -14.53 -5.75 16.02
N TYR A 231 -13.82 -6.78 15.59
CA TYR A 231 -13.80 -8.10 16.23
C TYR A 231 -13.32 -8.01 17.67
N LEU A 232 -12.16 -7.37 17.91
CA LEU A 232 -11.60 -7.17 19.26
C LEU A 232 -12.55 -6.37 20.17
N LYS A 233 -13.21 -5.32 19.65
CA LYS A 233 -14.21 -4.55 20.41
C LYS A 233 -15.40 -5.41 20.79
N LYS A 234 -15.91 -6.23 19.86
CA LYS A 234 -17.05 -7.12 20.10
C LYS A 234 -16.69 -8.15 21.19
N GLU A 235 -15.57 -8.83 21.03
CA GLU A 235 -15.04 -9.80 21.99
C GLU A 235 -14.91 -9.19 23.39
N ARG A 236 -14.30 -8.00 23.49
CA ARG A 236 -14.17 -7.28 24.78
C ARG A 236 -15.53 -6.95 25.39
N THR A 237 -16.51 -6.54 24.59
CA THR A 237 -17.84 -6.17 25.07
C THR A 237 -18.59 -7.40 25.58
N GLU A 238 -18.54 -8.52 24.86
CA GLU A 238 -19.13 -9.79 25.23
C GLU A 238 -18.49 -10.34 26.51
N PHE A 239 -17.17 -10.26 26.63
CA PHE A 239 -16.43 -10.64 27.82
C PHE A 239 -16.89 -9.84 29.06
N LEU A 240 -16.95 -8.50 28.96
CA LEU A 240 -17.41 -7.66 30.08
C LEU A 240 -18.89 -7.92 30.48
N ALA A 241 -19.72 -8.18 29.47
CA ALA A 241 -21.13 -8.54 29.74
C ALA A 241 -21.22 -9.88 30.47
N SER A 242 -20.44 -10.89 30.05
CA SER A 242 -20.42 -12.20 30.69
C SER A 242 -19.90 -12.13 32.15
N ILE A 243 -18.80 -11.40 32.40
CA ILE A 243 -18.31 -11.16 33.77
C ILE A 243 -19.39 -10.51 34.64
N SER A 244 -20.08 -9.50 34.10
CA SER A 244 -21.15 -8.81 34.86
C SER A 244 -22.27 -9.76 35.24
N HIS A 245 -22.60 -10.71 34.38
CA HIS A 245 -23.59 -11.75 34.68
C HIS A 245 -23.10 -12.76 35.71
N GLU A 246 -21.87 -13.26 35.58
CA GLU A 246 -21.29 -14.25 36.51
C GLU A 246 -21.07 -13.67 37.93
N LEU A 247 -20.80 -12.37 38.05
CA LEU A 247 -20.71 -11.68 39.36
C LEU A 247 -22.09 -11.35 39.99
N ARG A 248 -23.09 -11.01 39.17
CA ARG A 248 -24.40 -10.58 39.66
C ARG A 248 -25.12 -11.69 40.39
N THR A 249 -25.02 -12.93 39.92
CA THR A 249 -25.74 -14.07 40.46
C THR A 249 -25.32 -14.39 41.91
N PRO A 250 -24.03 -14.66 42.22
CA PRO A 250 -23.59 -14.93 43.60
C PRO A 250 -23.85 -13.75 44.52
N LEU A 251 -23.65 -12.51 44.08
CA LEU A 251 -23.94 -11.32 44.90
C LEU A 251 -25.44 -11.21 45.26
N THR A 252 -26.33 -11.62 44.34
CA THR A 252 -27.77 -11.66 44.61
C THR A 252 -28.10 -12.72 45.66
N TYR A 253 -27.46 -13.90 45.60
CA TYR A 253 -27.63 -14.93 46.62
C TYR A 253 -27.09 -14.51 47.99
N ILE A 254 -25.84 -13.96 48.03
CA ILE A 254 -25.25 -13.42 49.26
C ILE A 254 -26.20 -12.41 49.91
N LYS A 255 -26.71 -11.45 49.12
CA LYS A 255 -27.66 -10.42 49.62
C LYS A 255 -28.96 -11.06 50.11
N GLY A 256 -29.59 -11.93 49.31
CA GLY A 256 -30.85 -12.55 49.63
C GLY A 256 -30.79 -13.42 50.89
N TYR A 257 -29.77 -14.28 51.00
CA TYR A 257 -29.59 -15.14 52.16
C TYR A 257 -29.16 -14.35 53.41
N THR A 258 -28.43 -13.26 53.27
CA THR A 258 -28.13 -12.33 54.35
C THR A 258 -29.42 -11.70 54.89
N ASP A 259 -30.32 -11.26 54.03
CA ASP A 259 -31.60 -10.67 54.44
C ASP A 259 -32.50 -11.70 55.18
N ILE A 260 -32.43 -12.98 54.76
CA ILE A 260 -33.17 -14.05 55.43
C ILE A 260 -32.51 -14.39 56.79
N ALA A 261 -31.17 -14.56 56.82
CA ALA A 261 -30.41 -14.93 58.02
C ALA A 261 -30.53 -13.88 59.16
N ARG A 262 -30.85 -12.62 58.84
CA ARG A 262 -31.08 -11.51 59.81
C ARG A 262 -32.45 -11.53 60.42
N ARG A 263 -33.40 -12.35 59.95
CA ARG A 263 -34.76 -12.41 60.54
C ARG A 263 -34.72 -13.06 61.89
N GLU A 264 -35.54 -12.56 62.80
CA GLU A 264 -35.62 -13.09 64.20
C GLU A 264 -36.32 -14.43 64.30
N ASN A 265 -37.21 -14.75 63.34
CA ASN A 265 -38.10 -15.93 63.39
C ASN A 265 -37.55 -17.14 62.60
N ILE A 266 -36.23 -17.34 62.53
CA ILE A 266 -35.60 -18.53 61.93
C ILE A 266 -34.86 -19.35 62.96
N SER A 267 -34.81 -20.67 62.79
CA SER A 267 -34.03 -21.55 63.63
C SER A 267 -32.52 -21.39 63.45
N ASP A 268 -31.76 -21.68 64.53
CA ASP A 268 -30.29 -21.58 64.47
C ASP A 268 -29.71 -22.52 63.38
N LYS A 269 -30.36 -23.66 63.18
CA LYS A 269 -29.96 -24.61 62.09
C LYS A 269 -30.17 -24.01 60.71
N GLU A 270 -31.28 -23.33 60.46
CA GLU A 270 -31.54 -22.68 59.17
C GLU A 270 -30.60 -21.49 58.97
N ARG A 271 -30.37 -20.71 60.04
CA ARG A 271 -29.42 -19.60 60.01
C ARG A 271 -28.02 -20.05 59.63
N LEU A 272 -27.55 -21.15 60.25
CA LEU A 272 -26.26 -21.73 59.94
C LEU A 272 -26.19 -22.19 58.46
N ASN A 273 -27.26 -22.76 57.95
CA ASN A 273 -27.34 -23.22 56.57
C ASN A 273 -27.23 -22.03 55.59
N TYR A 274 -27.92 -20.90 55.86
CA TYR A 274 -27.83 -19.67 55.05
C TYR A 274 -26.44 -19.05 55.14
N LEU A 275 -25.81 -19.02 56.31
CA LEU A 275 -24.45 -18.55 56.50
C LEU A 275 -23.42 -19.40 55.67
N ASN A 276 -23.63 -20.71 55.63
CA ASN A 276 -22.79 -21.60 54.80
C ASN A 276 -22.94 -21.27 53.31
N ILE A 277 -24.16 -21.05 52.83
CA ILE A 277 -24.39 -20.63 51.43
C ILE A 277 -23.71 -19.29 51.14
N ILE A 278 -23.82 -18.32 52.05
CA ILE A 278 -23.15 -17.01 51.90
C ILE A 278 -21.64 -17.18 51.85
N TYR A 279 -21.08 -18.06 52.69
CA TYR A 279 -19.64 -18.35 52.69
C TYR A 279 -19.18 -19.00 51.40
N GLU A 280 -19.92 -19.99 50.89
CA GLU A 280 -19.63 -20.66 49.59
C GLU A 280 -19.68 -19.67 48.43
N GLU A 281 -20.73 -18.84 48.35
CA GLU A 281 -20.85 -17.85 47.26
C GLU A 281 -19.80 -16.75 47.37
N SER A 282 -19.35 -16.37 48.57
CA SER A 282 -18.26 -15.43 48.77
C SER A 282 -16.91 -16.00 48.29
N ASN A 283 -16.65 -17.28 48.55
CA ASN A 283 -15.47 -17.97 48.02
C ASN A 283 -15.53 -18.04 46.48
N HIS A 284 -16.68 -18.37 45.92
CA HIS A 284 -16.88 -18.37 44.47
C HIS A 284 -16.53 -17.00 43.83
N VAL A 285 -17.00 -15.90 44.42
CA VAL A 285 -16.63 -14.54 43.94
C VAL A 285 -15.13 -14.30 44.06
N GLY A 286 -14.48 -14.76 45.14
CA GLY A 286 -13.05 -14.65 45.36
C GLY A 286 -12.24 -15.40 44.27
N ASP A 287 -12.65 -16.63 43.97
CA ASP A 287 -11.99 -17.46 42.92
C ASP A 287 -12.16 -16.86 41.52
N LEU A 288 -13.36 -16.39 41.17
CA LEU A 288 -13.63 -15.70 39.93
C LEU A 288 -12.74 -14.45 39.75
N LEU A 289 -12.65 -13.63 40.79
CA LEU A 289 -11.78 -12.44 40.76
C LEU A 289 -10.32 -12.81 40.59
N LYS A 290 -9.84 -13.87 41.24
CA LYS A 290 -8.46 -14.35 41.06
C LYS A 290 -8.18 -14.78 39.61
N GLU A 291 -9.08 -15.57 39.02
CA GLU A 291 -8.95 -15.99 37.60
C GLU A 291 -8.98 -14.79 36.66
N LEU A 292 -9.82 -13.78 36.89
CA LEU A 292 -9.89 -12.55 36.14
C LEU A 292 -8.61 -11.71 36.25
N PHE A 293 -8.02 -11.62 37.46
CA PHE A 293 -6.75 -10.93 37.67
C PHE A 293 -5.58 -11.64 36.96
N ASP A 294 -5.54 -12.98 36.99
CA ASP A 294 -4.54 -13.74 36.25
C ASP A 294 -4.66 -13.52 34.75
N LEU A 295 -5.88 -13.53 34.22
CA LEU A 295 -6.15 -13.25 32.81
C LEU A 295 -5.74 -11.82 32.42
N ALA A 296 -6.10 -10.80 33.22
CA ALA A 296 -5.75 -9.41 32.96
C ALA A 296 -4.24 -9.16 32.95
N LYS A 297 -3.47 -9.89 33.78
CA LYS A 297 -2.00 -9.86 33.75
C LYS A 297 -1.44 -10.48 32.47
N MET A 298 -2.07 -11.51 31.92
CA MET A 298 -1.67 -12.16 30.68
C MET A 298 -1.87 -11.23 29.47
N ASP A 299 -2.99 -10.47 29.42
CA ASP A 299 -3.31 -9.54 28.32
C ASP A 299 -2.34 -8.33 28.23
N GLN A 300 -1.71 -7.94 29.34
CA GLN A 300 -0.85 -6.74 29.35
C GLN A 300 0.60 -6.95 28.91
N ASN A 301 0.98 -8.08 28.31
CA ASN A 301 2.38 -8.46 28.02
C ASN A 301 3.29 -8.39 29.28
N THR A 302 2.73 -8.23 30.46
CA THR A 302 3.45 -8.23 31.76
C THR A 302 3.53 -9.64 32.34
N PHE A 303 2.92 -10.62 31.68
CA PHE A 303 2.97 -12.02 32.05
C PHE A 303 4.37 -12.59 31.76
N SER A 304 5.26 -12.39 32.74
CA SER A 304 6.57 -13.02 32.70
C SER A 304 6.50 -14.42 33.28
N ILE A 305 6.91 -15.40 32.49
CA ILE A 305 7.16 -16.77 32.96
C ILE A 305 8.62 -16.92 33.31
N THR A 306 8.88 -17.50 34.47
CA THR A 306 10.26 -17.82 34.91
C THR A 306 10.50 -19.31 34.65
N LYS A 307 11.08 -19.61 33.48
CA LYS A 307 11.33 -21.00 33.09
C LYS A 307 12.52 -21.59 33.85
N GLU A 308 12.37 -22.83 34.24
CA GLU A 308 13.38 -23.65 34.90
C GLU A 308 13.46 -25.02 34.24
N LYS A 309 14.63 -25.64 34.27
CA LYS A 309 14.83 -26.98 33.78
C LYS A 309 14.26 -28.01 34.75
N ILE A 310 13.14 -28.64 34.41
CA ILE A 310 12.39 -29.54 35.27
C ILE A 310 12.39 -30.96 34.70
N TYR A 311 12.65 -31.93 35.53
CA TYR A 311 12.40 -33.36 35.21
C TYR A 311 10.91 -33.62 35.24
N ILE A 312 10.33 -33.85 34.05
CA ILE A 312 8.89 -33.86 33.86
C ILE A 312 8.18 -34.93 34.70
N CYS A 313 8.74 -36.14 34.82
CA CYS A 313 8.11 -37.21 35.58
C CYS A 313 8.07 -36.90 37.09
N SER A 314 9.13 -36.32 37.65
CA SER A 314 9.13 -35.94 39.07
C SER A 314 8.10 -34.84 39.34
N PHE A 315 8.01 -33.90 38.45
CA PHE A 315 7.01 -32.80 38.54
C PHE A 315 5.58 -33.36 38.41
N MET A 316 5.31 -34.24 37.44
CA MET A 316 4.00 -34.86 37.27
C MET A 316 3.62 -35.74 38.49
N ASN A 317 4.59 -36.45 39.09
CA ASN A 317 4.32 -37.23 40.29
C ASN A 317 3.91 -36.36 41.48
N SER A 318 4.50 -35.17 41.63
CA SER A 318 4.06 -34.23 42.68
C SER A 318 2.60 -33.77 42.49
N ILE A 319 2.21 -33.48 41.26
CA ILE A 319 0.82 -33.10 40.92
C ILE A 319 -0.13 -34.30 41.13
N PHE A 320 0.28 -35.48 40.70
CA PHE A 320 -0.48 -36.73 40.91
C PHE A 320 -0.77 -36.94 42.38
N GLN A 321 0.24 -36.87 43.26
CA GLN A 321 0.06 -37.04 44.71
C GLN A 321 -0.87 -35.99 45.32
N LYS A 322 -0.80 -34.75 44.81
CA LYS A 322 -1.66 -33.66 45.25
C LYS A 322 -3.14 -33.85 44.88
N MET A 323 -3.42 -34.40 43.70
CA MET A 323 -4.77 -34.59 43.18
C MET A 323 -5.41 -35.91 43.57
N LYS A 324 -4.62 -36.94 43.83
CA LYS A 324 -5.09 -38.28 44.19
C LYS A 324 -6.16 -38.32 45.29
N PRO A 325 -6.03 -37.63 46.43
CA PRO A 325 -7.07 -37.65 47.48
C PRO A 325 -8.45 -37.18 47.01
N ALA A 326 -8.47 -36.15 46.13
CA ALA A 326 -9.70 -35.64 45.56
C ALA A 326 -10.37 -36.61 44.61
N PHE A 327 -9.58 -37.31 43.79
CA PHE A 327 -10.04 -38.37 42.89
C PHE A 327 -10.56 -39.58 43.70
N ASP A 328 -9.81 -40.03 44.70
CA ASP A 328 -10.22 -41.15 45.58
C ASP A 328 -11.54 -40.82 46.31
N SER A 329 -11.72 -39.59 46.81
CA SER A 329 -12.95 -39.17 47.49
C SER A 329 -14.18 -39.20 46.59
N LYS A 330 -14.03 -38.93 45.27
CA LYS A 330 -15.10 -39.04 44.28
C LYS A 330 -15.28 -40.47 43.73
N GLY A 331 -14.37 -41.40 44.04
CA GLY A 331 -14.41 -42.75 43.53
C GLY A 331 -13.98 -42.85 42.06
N VAL A 332 -13.16 -41.91 41.59
CA VAL A 332 -12.54 -41.87 40.26
C VAL A 332 -11.08 -42.34 40.39
N ARG A 333 -10.66 -43.27 39.58
CA ARG A 333 -9.27 -43.78 39.59
C ARG A 333 -8.37 -42.83 38.84
N LEU A 334 -7.27 -42.36 39.47
CA LEU A 334 -6.23 -41.58 38.83
C LEU A 334 -4.97 -42.40 38.61
N GLU A 335 -4.43 -42.45 37.38
CA GLU A 335 -3.21 -43.19 37.03
C GLU A 335 -2.19 -42.24 36.38
N LEU A 336 -0.90 -42.47 36.68
CA LEU A 336 0.23 -41.73 36.06
C LEU A 336 1.12 -42.75 35.32
N VAL A 337 1.29 -42.52 34.02
CA VAL A 337 2.17 -43.27 33.15
C VAL A 337 3.29 -42.38 32.68
N CYS A 338 4.48 -42.56 33.25
CA CYS A 338 5.65 -41.75 32.92
C CYS A 338 6.90 -42.63 32.93
N GLU A 339 7.33 -43.08 31.76
CA GLU A 339 8.48 -43.98 31.59
C GLU A 339 9.73 -43.24 31.04
N ILE A 340 9.66 -41.93 30.93
CA ILE A 340 10.71 -41.11 30.29
C ILE A 340 11.40 -40.19 31.32
N ASN A 341 12.71 -40.02 31.14
CA ASN A 341 13.48 -39.05 31.97
C ASN A 341 13.81 -37.79 31.16
N SER A 342 12.78 -37.12 30.67
CA SER A 342 12.94 -35.88 29.86
C SER A 342 12.96 -34.65 30.75
N VAL A 343 13.78 -33.66 30.33
CA VAL A 343 13.82 -32.33 30.93
C VAL A 343 13.10 -31.35 30.03
N VAL A 344 12.25 -30.55 30.61
CA VAL A 344 11.52 -29.45 29.94
C VAL A 344 11.85 -28.12 30.58
N ASP A 345 11.74 -27.05 29.83
CA ASP A 345 11.98 -25.69 30.30
C ASP A 345 10.63 -24.99 30.56
N ILE A 346 10.17 -25.08 31.79
CA ILE A 346 8.84 -24.59 32.20
C ILE A 346 8.91 -23.76 33.49
N ASP A 347 7.94 -22.86 33.67
CA ASP A 347 7.64 -22.24 34.94
C ASP A 347 6.81 -23.22 35.78
N PRO A 348 7.35 -23.77 36.87
CA PRO A 348 6.68 -24.84 37.61
C PRO A 348 5.35 -24.38 38.24
N ILE A 349 5.27 -23.13 38.71
CA ILE A 349 4.07 -22.61 39.36
C ILE A 349 2.94 -22.45 38.31
N ARG A 350 3.27 -21.90 37.17
CA ARG A 350 2.28 -21.70 36.10
C ARG A 350 1.89 -23.00 35.42
N PHE A 351 2.85 -23.90 35.24
CA PHE A 351 2.55 -25.20 34.65
C PHE A 351 1.76 -26.12 35.59
N GLU A 352 1.97 -26.02 36.91
CA GLU A 352 1.10 -26.65 37.91
C GLU A 352 -0.35 -26.14 37.75
N GLN A 353 -0.58 -24.86 37.56
CA GLN A 353 -1.92 -24.28 37.30
C GLN A 353 -2.58 -24.90 36.06
N VAL A 354 -1.82 -25.14 34.98
CA VAL A 354 -2.30 -25.82 33.77
C VAL A 354 -2.84 -27.21 34.11
N LEU A 355 -2.01 -28.00 34.81
CA LEU A 355 -2.36 -29.41 35.11
C LEU A 355 -3.53 -29.49 36.11
N LEU A 356 -3.56 -28.62 37.12
CA LEU A 356 -4.66 -28.57 38.05
C LEU A 356 -5.98 -28.24 37.34
N ASN A 357 -5.98 -27.26 36.41
CA ASN A 357 -7.20 -26.94 35.66
C ASN A 357 -7.68 -28.12 34.79
N LEU A 358 -6.78 -28.85 34.15
CA LEU A 358 -7.16 -30.01 33.34
C LEU A 358 -7.65 -31.18 34.21
N LEU A 359 -6.98 -31.46 35.33
CA LEU A 359 -7.35 -32.52 36.23
C LEU A 359 -8.65 -32.24 36.99
N ASP A 360 -8.89 -30.98 37.39
CA ASP A 360 -10.15 -30.55 37.98
C ASP A 360 -11.31 -30.72 36.98
N ASN A 361 -11.11 -30.38 35.71
CA ASN A 361 -12.09 -30.66 34.65
C ASN A 361 -12.34 -32.15 34.50
N ALA A 362 -11.27 -32.98 34.41
CA ALA A 362 -11.40 -34.43 34.32
C ALA A 362 -12.17 -35.00 35.52
N LEU A 363 -11.82 -34.59 36.75
CA LEU A 363 -12.52 -34.99 37.94
C LEU A 363 -14.00 -34.56 37.92
N LYS A 364 -14.27 -33.35 37.56
CA LYS A 364 -15.60 -32.73 37.56
C LYS A 364 -16.56 -33.45 36.63
N TYR A 365 -16.14 -33.75 35.42
CA TYR A 365 -16.97 -34.33 34.37
C TYR A 365 -16.92 -35.83 34.25
N SER A 366 -16.16 -36.52 35.12
CA SER A 366 -16.12 -37.98 35.22
C SER A 366 -17.13 -38.48 36.26
N ASP A 367 -17.75 -39.64 35.97
CA ASP A 367 -18.60 -40.34 36.91
C ASP A 367 -17.76 -41.24 37.86
N THR A 368 -18.38 -41.72 38.94
CA THR A 368 -17.77 -42.71 39.86
C THR A 368 -17.35 -43.97 39.08
N HIS A 369 -16.26 -44.61 39.52
CA HIS A 369 -15.70 -45.82 38.92
C HIS A 369 -15.09 -45.66 37.50
N THR A 370 -14.84 -44.42 37.08
CA THR A 370 -14.12 -44.12 35.83
C THR A 370 -12.62 -43.96 36.06
N LEU A 371 -11.85 -43.95 34.96
CA LEU A 371 -10.40 -43.81 34.98
C LEU A 371 -10.00 -42.46 34.36
N THR A 372 -9.12 -41.74 35.04
CA THR A 372 -8.39 -40.58 34.47
C THR A 372 -6.90 -40.94 34.41
N THR A 373 -6.26 -40.76 33.27
CA THR A 373 -4.85 -41.13 33.06
C THR A 373 -4.05 -39.88 32.67
N ILE A 374 -2.94 -39.66 33.35
CA ILE A 374 -1.89 -38.72 32.93
C ILE A 374 -0.81 -39.54 32.25
N GLU A 375 -0.60 -39.37 30.95
CA GLU A 375 0.41 -40.09 30.20
C GLU A 375 1.43 -39.11 29.60
N ILE A 376 2.73 -39.43 29.75
CA ILE A 376 3.80 -38.62 29.23
C ILE A 376 4.59 -39.44 28.22
N THR A 377 4.71 -38.94 27.00
CA THR A 377 5.48 -39.56 25.92
C THR A 377 6.50 -38.60 25.36
N ASN A 378 7.55 -39.15 24.77
CA ASN A 378 8.57 -38.38 24.07
C ASN A 378 8.54 -38.72 22.59
N GLU A 379 8.41 -37.70 21.76
CA GLU A 379 8.40 -37.84 20.30
C GLU A 379 9.42 -36.88 19.68
N LYS A 380 10.57 -37.42 19.24
CA LYS A 380 11.69 -36.63 18.71
C LYS A 380 12.16 -35.58 19.75
N ASN A 381 11.95 -34.32 19.45
CA ASN A 381 12.35 -33.17 20.28
C ASN A 381 11.18 -32.60 21.12
N PHE A 382 10.07 -33.33 21.20
CA PHE A 382 8.89 -32.85 21.90
C PHE A 382 8.48 -33.83 23.00
N VAL A 383 8.07 -33.26 24.13
CA VAL A 383 7.41 -33.97 25.21
C VAL A 383 5.91 -33.74 25.07
N ASN A 384 5.15 -34.84 24.94
CA ASN A 384 3.71 -34.79 24.88
C ASN A 384 3.14 -35.24 26.23
N ILE A 385 2.23 -34.46 26.79
CA ILE A 385 1.52 -34.75 28.04
C ILE A 385 0.05 -34.90 27.69
N PHE A 386 -0.49 -36.07 28.01
CA PHE A 386 -1.90 -36.39 27.79
C PHE A 386 -2.61 -36.44 29.12
N VAL A 387 -3.76 -35.75 29.21
CA VAL A 387 -4.73 -35.91 30.30
C VAL A 387 -5.99 -36.50 29.67
N LYS A 388 -6.25 -37.80 29.97
CA LYS A 388 -7.36 -38.55 29.38
C LYS A 388 -8.36 -38.88 30.48
N ASP A 389 -9.62 -38.56 30.28
CA ASP A 389 -10.73 -38.92 31.14
C ASP A 389 -11.75 -39.83 30.43
N GLN A 390 -12.58 -40.50 31.19
CA GLN A 390 -13.71 -41.29 30.73
C GLN A 390 -15.05 -40.65 31.12
N GLY A 391 -15.08 -39.31 31.06
CA GLY A 391 -16.25 -38.51 31.40
C GLY A 391 -17.31 -38.44 30.30
N ILE A 392 -18.20 -37.46 30.43
CA ILE A 392 -19.33 -37.23 29.50
C ILE A 392 -18.89 -36.83 28.09
N GLY A 393 -17.60 -36.44 27.90
CA GLY A 393 -17.11 -35.91 26.64
C GLY A 393 -17.68 -34.53 26.26
N ILE A 394 -17.25 -34.05 25.10
CA ILE A 394 -17.61 -32.74 24.55
C ILE A 394 -18.22 -32.98 23.15
N PRO A 395 -19.36 -32.32 22.82
CA PRO A 395 -19.94 -32.36 21.49
C PRO A 395 -19.00 -31.77 20.46
N ASP A 396 -18.99 -32.31 19.23
CA ASP A 396 -18.10 -31.86 18.14
C ASP A 396 -18.32 -30.35 17.79
N GLU A 397 -19.55 -29.87 17.93
CA GLU A 397 -19.91 -28.46 17.67
C GLU A 397 -19.31 -27.48 18.69
N ASP A 398 -18.99 -27.95 19.90
CA ASP A 398 -18.44 -27.14 20.99
C ASP A 398 -16.89 -27.13 20.99
N LEU A 399 -16.24 -28.17 20.43
CA LEU A 399 -14.78 -28.34 20.44
C LEU A 399 -13.99 -27.10 19.96
N PRO A 400 -14.41 -26.37 18.90
CA PRO A 400 -13.70 -25.16 18.46
C PRO A 400 -13.67 -24.03 19.50
N TYR A 401 -14.65 -24.00 20.42
CA TYR A 401 -14.91 -22.89 21.32
C TYR A 401 -14.49 -23.13 22.77
N ILE A 402 -14.12 -24.35 23.16
CA ILE A 402 -13.84 -24.68 24.59
C ILE A 402 -12.65 -23.92 25.19
N PHE A 403 -11.77 -23.37 24.36
CA PHE A 403 -10.66 -22.52 24.78
C PHE A 403 -11.01 -21.02 24.78
N ASP A 404 -12.23 -20.66 24.36
CA ASP A 404 -12.68 -19.27 24.42
C ASP A 404 -13.02 -18.88 25.85
N ARG A 405 -12.81 -17.59 26.17
CA ARG A 405 -13.03 -17.05 27.51
C ARG A 405 -14.51 -17.13 27.87
N LEU A 406 -14.82 -17.66 29.07
CA LEU A 406 -16.19 -17.83 29.61
C LEU A 406 -17.09 -18.76 28.78
N TYR A 407 -16.50 -19.53 27.84
CA TYR A 407 -17.26 -20.51 27.09
C TYR A 407 -17.62 -21.72 27.94
N ARG A 408 -18.85 -22.24 27.79
CA ARG A 408 -19.38 -23.40 28.50
C ARG A 408 -20.37 -24.15 27.61
N VAL A 409 -20.20 -25.46 27.50
CA VAL A 409 -21.07 -26.36 26.72
C VAL A 409 -22.50 -26.34 27.25
N ASP A 410 -22.70 -26.35 28.57
CA ASP A 410 -24.03 -26.35 29.19
C ASP A 410 -24.14 -25.26 30.28
N LYS A 411 -24.89 -24.19 29.97
CA LYS A 411 -25.12 -23.06 30.87
C LYS A 411 -26.05 -23.40 32.04
N SER A 412 -26.83 -24.47 31.96
CA SER A 412 -27.86 -24.80 32.95
C SER A 412 -27.38 -25.77 34.03
N ARG A 413 -26.56 -26.76 33.71
CA ARG A 413 -26.01 -27.76 34.67
C ARG A 413 -24.84 -27.24 35.49
N SER A 414 -24.19 -26.21 35.07
CA SER A 414 -22.92 -25.74 35.59
C SER A 414 -23.01 -25.00 36.94
N ARG A 415 -24.18 -24.63 37.41
CA ARG A 415 -24.39 -24.01 38.76
C ARG A 415 -24.11 -24.99 39.90
N LEU A 416 -24.29 -26.31 39.65
CA LEU A 416 -24.03 -27.34 40.64
C LEU A 416 -22.57 -27.81 40.66
N THR A 417 -21.82 -27.57 39.57
CA THR A 417 -20.47 -28.14 39.36
C THR A 417 -19.36 -27.08 39.42
N GLY A 418 -19.63 -25.81 39.59
CA GLY A 418 -18.65 -24.73 39.79
C GLY A 418 -17.57 -24.64 38.68
N GLY A 419 -17.50 -23.53 37.95
CA GLY A 419 -16.45 -23.25 36.98
C GLY A 419 -16.89 -22.14 36.06
N TYR A 420 -16.04 -21.13 35.92
CA TYR A 420 -16.39 -19.89 35.22
C TYR A 420 -16.12 -19.90 33.70
N GLY A 421 -15.61 -21.03 33.19
CA GLY A 421 -15.21 -21.12 31.77
C GLY A 421 -13.92 -20.37 31.45
N LEU A 422 -13.15 -20.01 32.47
CA LEU A 422 -11.84 -19.35 32.31
C LEU A 422 -10.67 -20.34 32.37
N GLY A 423 -10.83 -21.49 33.02
CA GLY A 423 -9.73 -22.43 33.25
C GLY A 423 -9.05 -22.90 31.95
N LEU A 424 -9.79 -23.27 30.90
CA LEU A 424 -9.22 -23.75 29.65
C LEU A 424 -8.57 -22.60 28.82
N SER A 425 -9.12 -21.40 28.89
CA SER A 425 -8.47 -20.23 28.24
C SER A 425 -7.14 -19.89 28.92
N ILE A 426 -7.08 -19.95 30.26
CA ILE A 426 -5.85 -19.78 31.03
C ILE A 426 -4.82 -20.88 30.67
N VAL A 427 -5.25 -22.13 30.52
CA VAL A 427 -4.41 -23.26 30.08
C VAL A 427 -3.78 -22.96 28.72
N LYS A 428 -4.57 -22.53 27.74
CA LYS A 428 -4.09 -22.18 26.39
C LYS A 428 -3.06 -21.06 26.42
N GLU A 429 -3.31 -19.99 27.18
CA GLU A 429 -2.40 -18.86 27.34
C GLU A 429 -1.06 -19.27 27.99
N ILE A 430 -1.12 -20.03 29.10
CA ILE A 430 0.10 -20.48 29.78
C ILE A 430 0.91 -21.41 28.89
N VAL A 431 0.28 -22.41 28.25
CA VAL A 431 0.96 -23.33 27.33
C VAL A 431 1.59 -22.57 26.16
N GLY A 432 0.87 -21.62 25.59
CA GLY A 432 1.38 -20.73 24.53
C GLY A 432 2.58 -19.91 24.98
N ALA A 433 2.55 -19.30 26.18
CA ALA A 433 3.68 -18.57 26.77
C ALA A 433 4.94 -19.46 26.95
N HIS A 434 4.76 -20.76 27.16
CA HIS A 434 5.86 -21.74 27.20
C HIS A 434 6.37 -22.14 25.82
N GLY A 435 5.75 -21.66 24.72
CA GLY A 435 6.07 -22.05 23.34
C GLY A 435 5.55 -23.44 22.99
N GLY A 436 4.59 -23.93 23.77
CA GLY A 436 3.90 -25.19 23.53
C GLY A 436 2.60 -25.05 22.75
N ASN A 437 1.94 -26.15 22.51
CA ASN A 437 0.61 -26.20 21.92
C ASN A 437 -0.28 -27.16 22.73
N ILE A 438 -1.59 -26.84 22.81
CA ILE A 438 -2.59 -27.70 23.40
C ILE A 438 -3.66 -28.04 22.36
N THR A 439 -4.02 -29.31 22.28
CA THR A 439 -5.11 -29.83 21.44
C THR A 439 -6.05 -30.69 22.27
N VAL A 440 -7.25 -30.88 21.78
CA VAL A 440 -8.29 -31.67 22.40
C VAL A 440 -8.89 -32.67 21.42
N GLU A 441 -9.13 -33.87 21.86
CA GLU A 441 -9.92 -34.91 21.18
C GLU A 441 -10.99 -35.39 22.17
N SER A 442 -12.24 -35.37 21.78
CA SER A 442 -13.33 -35.79 22.65
C SER A 442 -14.45 -36.43 21.86
N GLN A 443 -15.14 -37.32 22.48
CA GLN A 443 -16.36 -37.91 21.94
C GLN A 443 -17.42 -37.98 23.04
N LEU A 444 -18.63 -37.56 22.74
CA LEU A 444 -19.74 -37.57 23.67
C LEU A 444 -19.94 -39.00 24.27
N ASN A 445 -20.03 -39.10 25.60
CA ASN A 445 -20.14 -40.30 26.43
C ASN A 445 -18.94 -41.27 26.32
N LYS A 446 -17.78 -40.82 25.82
CA LYS A 446 -16.55 -41.62 25.80
C LYS A 446 -15.40 -40.98 26.55
N GLY A 447 -15.50 -39.71 26.85
CA GLY A 447 -14.48 -38.94 27.55
C GLY A 447 -13.72 -37.93 26.67
N THR A 448 -12.70 -37.32 27.27
CA THR A 448 -11.90 -36.25 26.66
C THR A 448 -10.42 -36.56 26.83
N CYS A 449 -9.63 -36.23 25.83
CA CYS A 449 -8.17 -36.26 25.81
C CYS A 449 -7.60 -34.90 25.48
N PHE A 450 -6.98 -34.23 26.45
CA PHE A 450 -6.17 -33.06 26.22
C PHE A 450 -4.72 -33.46 25.98
N LYS A 451 -4.11 -32.97 24.91
CA LYS A 451 -2.70 -33.17 24.56
C LYS A 451 -1.95 -31.83 24.61
N ILE A 452 -0.95 -31.76 25.50
CA ILE A 452 -0.02 -30.64 25.56
C ILE A 452 1.29 -31.08 24.92
N THR A 453 1.84 -30.30 24.00
CA THR A 453 3.12 -30.53 23.33
C THR A 453 4.09 -29.44 23.73
N LEU A 454 5.21 -29.77 24.35
CA LEU A 454 6.29 -28.88 24.75
C LEU A 454 7.59 -29.27 24.04
N LYS A 455 8.49 -28.29 23.85
CA LYS A 455 9.83 -28.61 23.36
C LYS A 455 10.65 -29.28 24.48
N GLY A 456 11.10 -30.51 24.23
CA GLY A 456 11.99 -31.25 25.13
C GLY A 456 13.42 -30.68 25.03
N LEU A 457 14.11 -30.63 26.15
CA LEU A 457 15.55 -30.42 26.17
C LEU A 457 16.18 -31.82 26.16
N TYR A 458 16.76 -32.24 25.04
CA TYR A 458 17.46 -33.52 24.92
C TYR A 458 18.62 -33.53 25.94
N ASN A 459 18.57 -34.41 26.91
CA ASN A 459 19.74 -34.77 27.70
C ASN A 459 20.48 -35.88 26.92
N ASP A 460 21.52 -35.49 26.19
CA ASP A 460 22.44 -36.42 25.52
C ASP A 460 23.29 -37.13 26.59
N ASN A 461 22.64 -37.86 27.48
CA ASN A 461 23.32 -38.70 28.45
C ASN A 461 23.42 -40.13 27.92
N SER A 462 24.22 -40.30 26.86
CA SER A 462 24.88 -41.57 26.52
C SER A 462 26.10 -41.83 27.43
N PHE A 463 25.99 -41.58 28.73
CA PHE A 463 27.02 -41.90 29.71
C PHE A 463 26.41 -42.54 30.97
N VAL A 464 25.95 -43.77 30.87
CA VAL A 464 26.05 -44.72 32.00
C VAL A 464 26.14 -46.11 31.41
N ASN A 465 27.36 -46.53 31.11
CA ASN A 465 27.84 -47.92 31.21
C ASN A 465 29.37 -47.90 31.27
N ARG A 466 29.89 -47.80 32.49
CA ARG A 466 31.13 -48.44 32.95
C ARG A 466 30.99 -48.76 34.42
#